data_895495f117cbd91089fa6e7efcd52711
#
_entry.id   895495f117cbd91089fa6e7efcd52711
#
_cell.length_a   1.000
_cell.length_b   1.000
_cell.length_c   1.000
_cell.angle_alpha   90.00
_cell.angle_beta   90.00
_cell.angle_gamma   90.00
#
_symmetry.space_group_name_H-M   'P 1'
#
loop_
_entity.id
_entity.type
_entity.pdbx_description
1 polymer ?
#
loop_
_entity_poly.entity_id
_entity_poly.type
_entity_poly.pdbx_seq_one_letter_code
_entity_poly.pdbx_strand_id
1 'polypeptide(L)'
;MTANEGKKTLVIAAAGTGGHVMPGLAVAKALEERGWHVEWIGTTTGMEADLVAKRGIAFHGIDFQGMRGRGIVKMVTGGFKLLGAIWKARALLKAIRPAGVFSTGGYIAVPVGFAAQSLKRPLVLMNCDADLLMSTNTLMPFCDALACGFAGGARTFAGIKGRTTGNPVRREIAALPPPEARFAGRTGPLKLFVFGGSLGAQVLNDVVPEAIAKLPPEKRPIVLHQTGRGRDAAVREHYQKLGVEAEVVPFIDDMAARYAESDLVVCRAGATSASELCAAGAAAVLVPFVAKTTRHQVGNAKYLADRHAAMLIEQPDFTADRLAALLADATRESLLETAKNARAIAAPRAAEAVADLIEEVIEKRRPR
;
A
#
# COMPACT_ATOMS: atom_id res chain seq x y z
N MET A 1 2.14 26.05 -27.56
CA MET A 1 1.26 24.99 -28.06
C MET A 1 1.65 23.72 -27.29
N THR A 2 0.77 23.28 -26.40
CA THR A 2 1.06 22.20 -25.46
C THR A 2 1.00 20.83 -26.17
N ALA A 3 1.98 19.97 -25.92
CA ALA A 3 2.18 18.66 -26.53
C ALA A 3 1.05 17.62 -26.27
N ASN A 4 -0.17 18.07 -25.98
CA ASN A 4 -1.29 17.23 -25.53
C ASN A 4 -2.52 17.23 -26.47
N GLU A 5 -2.44 17.84 -27.64
CA GLU A 5 -3.55 17.82 -28.60
C GLU A 5 -3.77 16.40 -29.11
N GLY A 6 -4.89 15.78 -28.68
CA GLY A 6 -5.36 14.44 -29.10
C GLY A 6 -5.26 13.32 -28.06
N LYS A 7 -4.52 13.48 -26.97
CA LYS A 7 -4.43 12.43 -25.92
C LYS A 7 -5.65 12.45 -24.99
N LYS A 8 -6.16 11.27 -24.65
CA LYS A 8 -7.17 11.13 -23.57
C LYS A 8 -6.52 11.48 -22.24
N THR A 9 -7.15 12.32 -21.43
CA THR A 9 -6.66 12.67 -20.10
C THR A 9 -7.40 11.89 -19.02
N LEU A 10 -6.67 11.30 -18.07
CA LEU A 10 -7.20 10.74 -16.83
C LEU A 10 -6.79 11.63 -15.66
N VAL A 11 -7.71 11.89 -14.74
CA VAL A 11 -7.38 12.46 -13.44
C VAL A 11 -7.28 11.36 -12.40
N ILE A 12 -6.15 11.30 -11.70
CA ILE A 12 -5.96 10.43 -10.53
C ILE A 12 -6.16 11.27 -9.27
N ALA A 13 -7.03 10.82 -8.38
CA ALA A 13 -7.30 11.45 -7.09
C ALA A 13 -6.82 10.56 -5.95
N ALA A 14 -5.67 10.89 -5.37
CA ALA A 14 -5.14 10.14 -4.23
C ALA A 14 -4.29 11.04 -3.33
N ALA A 15 -4.41 10.83 -2.03
CA ALA A 15 -3.69 11.57 -1.01
C ALA A 15 -3.46 10.74 0.26
N GLY A 16 -2.48 11.15 1.06
CA GLY A 16 -2.20 10.59 2.37
C GLY A 16 -0.91 9.80 2.41
N THR A 17 -0.97 8.50 2.73
CA THR A 17 0.22 7.65 2.85
C THR A 17 0.65 7.05 1.52
N GLY A 18 1.89 6.52 1.47
CA GLY A 18 2.39 5.78 0.30
C GLY A 18 1.46 4.63 -0.14
N GLY A 19 0.63 4.10 0.78
CA GLY A 19 -0.35 3.05 0.47
C GLY A 19 -1.40 3.44 -0.56
N HIS A 20 -1.75 4.72 -0.68
CA HIS A 20 -2.66 5.22 -1.70
C HIS A 20 -1.91 5.81 -2.90
N VAL A 21 -0.79 6.47 -2.67
CA VAL A 21 -0.05 7.18 -3.71
C VAL A 21 0.67 6.21 -4.66
N MET A 22 1.35 5.21 -4.12
CA MET A 22 2.15 4.28 -4.94
C MET A 22 1.33 3.46 -5.94
N PRO A 23 0.17 2.87 -5.56
CA PRO A 23 -0.71 2.21 -6.54
C PRO A 23 -1.20 3.16 -7.63
N GLY A 24 -1.55 4.40 -7.28
CA GLY A 24 -1.95 5.42 -8.24
C GLY A 24 -0.84 5.74 -9.25
N LEU A 25 0.41 5.87 -8.79
CA LEU A 25 1.57 6.11 -9.66
C LEU A 25 1.88 4.92 -10.58
N ALA A 26 1.67 3.69 -10.11
CA ALA A 26 1.86 2.52 -10.94
C ALA A 26 0.80 2.44 -12.07
N VAL A 27 -0.46 2.77 -11.75
CA VAL A 27 -1.53 2.86 -12.76
C VAL A 27 -1.29 4.02 -13.73
N ALA A 28 -0.84 5.18 -13.22
CA ALA A 28 -0.45 6.32 -14.07
C ALA A 28 0.56 5.89 -15.13
N LYS A 29 1.64 5.22 -14.70
CA LYS A 29 2.67 4.73 -15.62
C LYS A 29 2.12 3.75 -16.66
N ALA A 30 1.26 2.81 -16.27
CA ALA A 30 0.66 1.86 -17.19
C ALA A 30 -0.20 2.55 -18.26
N LEU A 31 -0.93 3.61 -17.89
CA LEU A 31 -1.75 4.38 -18.82
C LEU A 31 -0.91 5.32 -19.69
N GLU A 32 0.14 5.96 -19.17
CA GLU A 32 1.08 6.78 -19.96
C GLU A 32 1.76 5.96 -21.06
N GLU A 33 2.14 4.71 -20.78
CA GLU A 33 2.68 3.75 -21.75
C GLU A 33 1.67 3.39 -22.87
N ARG A 34 0.36 3.58 -22.61
CA ARG A 34 -0.73 3.43 -23.58
C ARG A 34 -1.11 4.74 -24.27
N GLY A 35 -0.33 5.81 -24.05
CA GLY A 35 -0.54 7.11 -24.69
C GLY A 35 -1.54 8.03 -23.99
N TRP A 36 -1.96 7.73 -22.77
CA TRP A 36 -2.78 8.63 -21.96
C TRP A 36 -1.97 9.80 -21.41
N HIS A 37 -2.63 10.92 -21.22
CA HIS A 37 -2.14 11.99 -20.38
C HIS A 37 -2.73 11.83 -18.97
N VAL A 38 -1.89 11.93 -17.94
CA VAL A 38 -2.32 11.78 -16.55
C VAL A 38 -2.09 13.09 -15.80
N GLU A 39 -3.11 13.52 -15.07
CA GLU A 39 -3.02 14.63 -14.11
C GLU A 39 -3.42 14.14 -12.72
N TRP A 40 -2.88 14.77 -11.68
CA TRP A 40 -3.10 14.33 -10.31
C TRP A 40 -3.78 15.40 -9.47
N ILE A 41 -4.81 15.03 -8.73
CA ILE A 41 -5.42 15.86 -7.69
C ILE A 41 -5.07 15.25 -6.33
N GLY A 42 -4.37 16.02 -5.50
CA GLY A 42 -3.98 15.64 -4.13
C GLY A 42 -4.24 16.74 -3.12
N THR A 43 -3.67 16.61 -1.94
CA THR A 43 -3.73 17.65 -0.91
C THR A 43 -2.51 18.55 -0.95
N THR A 44 -2.64 19.81 -0.53
CA THR A 44 -1.53 20.79 -0.56
C THR A 44 -0.43 20.48 0.45
N THR A 45 -0.71 19.65 1.48
CA THR A 45 0.19 19.35 2.60
C THR A 45 0.62 17.89 2.66
N GLY A 46 0.23 17.07 1.69
CA GLY A 46 0.53 15.64 1.66
C GLY A 46 1.87 15.34 0.99
N MET A 47 2.40 14.15 1.29
CA MET A 47 3.64 13.65 0.67
C MET A 47 3.49 13.36 -0.83
N GLU A 48 2.26 13.26 -1.31
CA GLU A 48 1.95 12.98 -2.70
C GLU A 48 2.45 14.06 -3.66
N ALA A 49 2.48 15.33 -3.24
CA ALA A 49 2.95 16.43 -4.08
C ALA A 49 4.39 16.21 -4.59
N ASP A 50 5.29 15.83 -3.68
CA ASP A 50 6.70 15.57 -4.01
C ASP A 50 6.87 14.29 -4.85
N LEU A 51 6.12 13.23 -4.52
CA LEU A 51 6.20 11.95 -5.21
C LEU A 51 5.69 12.04 -6.65
N VAL A 52 4.61 12.78 -6.87
CA VAL A 52 3.98 13.00 -8.18
C VAL A 52 4.83 13.93 -9.03
N ALA A 53 5.35 15.03 -8.44
CA ALA A 53 6.23 15.98 -9.14
C ALA A 53 7.51 15.31 -9.66
N LYS A 54 8.12 14.41 -8.87
CA LYS A 54 9.30 13.61 -9.28
C LYS A 54 9.05 12.74 -10.52
N ARG A 55 7.79 12.45 -10.84
CA ARG A 55 7.38 11.68 -12.03
C ARG A 55 6.96 12.56 -13.21
N GLY A 56 7.03 13.89 -13.08
CA GLY A 56 6.63 14.84 -14.12
C GLY A 56 5.13 14.91 -14.38
N ILE A 57 4.30 14.35 -13.49
CA ILE A 57 2.84 14.41 -13.60
C ILE A 57 2.34 15.76 -13.08
N ALA A 58 1.45 16.42 -13.81
CA ALA A 58 0.84 17.67 -13.40
C ALA A 58 0.03 17.50 -12.11
N PHE A 59 0.35 18.29 -11.06
CA PHE A 59 -0.22 18.17 -9.74
C PHE A 59 -1.11 19.36 -9.38
N HIS A 60 -2.31 19.08 -8.90
CA HIS A 60 -3.29 20.07 -8.45
C HIS A 60 -3.62 19.85 -6.97
N GLY A 61 -3.19 20.76 -6.12
CA GLY A 61 -3.41 20.71 -4.68
C GLY A 61 -4.75 21.30 -4.25
N ILE A 62 -5.49 20.57 -3.44
CA ILE A 62 -6.68 21.06 -2.73
C ILE A 62 -6.40 21.07 -1.23
N ASP A 63 -6.63 22.19 -0.55
CA ASP A 63 -6.50 22.27 0.90
C ASP A 63 -7.68 21.56 1.57
N PHE A 64 -7.49 20.24 1.84
CA PHE A 64 -8.48 19.41 2.50
C PHE A 64 -7.79 18.26 3.25
N GLN A 65 -7.94 18.26 4.58
CA GLN A 65 -7.33 17.26 5.48
C GLN A 65 -8.31 16.22 6.03
N GLY A 66 -9.51 16.14 5.47
CA GLY A 66 -10.57 15.26 5.95
C GLY A 66 -11.28 15.83 7.20
N MET A 67 -12.36 15.16 7.58
CA MET A 67 -13.14 15.52 8.76
C MET A 67 -12.63 14.75 9.99
N ARG A 68 -11.66 15.31 10.72
CA ARG A 68 -11.14 14.73 11.96
C ARG A 68 -11.71 15.47 13.17
N GLY A 69 -12.26 14.72 14.13
CA GLY A 69 -12.68 15.20 15.44
C GLY A 69 -14.16 14.93 15.76
N ARG A 70 -14.49 14.93 17.05
CA ARG A 70 -15.85 14.73 17.57
C ARG A 70 -16.43 16.07 17.99
N GLY A 71 -17.73 16.25 17.83
CA GLY A 71 -18.50 17.43 18.23
C GLY A 71 -19.22 18.14 17.07
N ILE A 72 -20.39 18.73 17.38
CA ILE A 72 -21.28 19.36 16.39
C ILE A 72 -20.57 20.48 15.61
N VAL A 73 -19.82 21.33 16.28
CA VAL A 73 -19.07 22.43 15.64
C VAL A 73 -18.07 21.93 14.61
N LYS A 74 -17.31 20.86 14.95
CA LYS A 74 -16.35 20.26 14.03
C LYS A 74 -17.03 19.54 12.87
N MET A 75 -18.21 18.98 13.08
CA MET A 75 -19.00 18.35 12.02
C MET A 75 -19.54 19.40 11.03
N VAL A 76 -20.07 20.53 11.53
CA VAL A 76 -20.57 21.63 10.70
C VAL A 76 -19.43 22.29 9.92
N THR A 77 -18.33 22.65 10.58
CA THR A 77 -17.16 23.26 9.91
C THR A 77 -16.49 22.31 8.92
N GLY A 78 -16.45 21.00 9.24
CA GLY A 78 -16.00 19.95 8.34
C GLY A 78 -16.86 19.82 7.09
N GLY A 79 -18.18 19.95 7.24
CA GLY A 79 -19.13 19.97 6.13
C GLY A 79 -18.88 21.13 5.16
N PHE A 80 -18.70 22.34 5.66
CA PHE A 80 -18.36 23.50 4.83
C PHE A 80 -17.01 23.33 4.11
N LYS A 81 -15.99 22.79 4.79
CA LYS A 81 -14.69 22.48 4.16
C LYS A 81 -14.84 21.46 3.05
N LEU A 82 -15.64 20.41 3.26
CA LEU A 82 -15.93 19.39 2.24
C LEU A 82 -16.63 20.01 1.01
N LEU A 83 -17.64 20.84 1.22
CA LEU A 83 -18.33 21.54 0.13
C LEU A 83 -17.34 22.41 -0.65
N GLY A 84 -16.50 23.19 0.03
CA GLY A 84 -15.47 24.00 -0.61
C GLY A 84 -14.48 23.16 -1.43
N ALA A 85 -14.07 22.01 -0.90
CA ALA A 85 -13.19 21.07 -1.60
C ALA A 85 -13.89 20.46 -2.84
N ILE A 86 -15.20 20.13 -2.77
CA ILE A 86 -15.98 19.65 -3.91
C ILE A 86 -16.05 20.74 -5.00
N TRP A 87 -16.27 22.00 -4.62
CA TRP A 87 -16.30 23.11 -5.59
C TRP A 87 -14.96 23.32 -6.30
N LYS A 88 -13.85 23.28 -5.54
CA LYS A 88 -12.50 23.36 -6.11
C LYS A 88 -12.20 22.19 -7.05
N ALA A 89 -12.50 20.96 -6.62
CA ALA A 89 -12.35 19.77 -7.44
C ALA A 89 -13.19 19.87 -8.74
N ARG A 90 -14.43 20.34 -8.63
CA ARG A 90 -15.32 20.55 -9.79
C ARG A 90 -14.75 21.58 -10.77
N ALA A 91 -14.20 22.69 -10.27
CA ALA A 91 -13.55 23.70 -11.12
C ALA A 91 -12.34 23.12 -11.86
N LEU A 92 -11.48 22.38 -11.18
CA LEU A 92 -10.34 21.69 -11.78
C LEU A 92 -10.79 20.67 -12.84
N LEU A 93 -11.75 19.79 -12.54
CA LEU A 93 -12.26 18.81 -13.50
C LEU A 93 -12.94 19.46 -14.72
N LYS A 94 -13.55 20.65 -14.56
CA LYS A 94 -14.08 21.43 -15.70
C LYS A 94 -12.97 22.02 -16.58
N ALA A 95 -11.87 22.46 -16.00
CA ALA A 95 -10.73 23.02 -16.72
C ALA A 95 -9.96 21.91 -17.45
N ILE A 96 -9.65 20.80 -16.76
CA ILE A 96 -8.91 19.65 -17.29
C ILE A 96 -9.70 18.87 -18.33
N ARG A 97 -11.03 18.76 -18.18
CA ARG A 97 -11.95 17.98 -19.03
C ARG A 97 -11.52 16.52 -19.18
N PRO A 98 -11.22 15.79 -18.09
CA PRO A 98 -10.73 14.44 -18.20
C PRO A 98 -11.77 13.49 -18.80
N ALA A 99 -11.31 12.43 -19.46
CA ALA A 99 -12.16 11.34 -19.94
C ALA A 99 -12.76 10.54 -18.78
N GLY A 100 -12.06 10.45 -17.64
CA GLY A 100 -12.51 9.81 -16.43
C GLY A 100 -11.68 10.22 -15.21
N VAL A 101 -12.12 9.76 -14.05
CA VAL A 101 -11.46 9.96 -12.76
C VAL A 101 -11.20 8.58 -12.13
N PHE A 102 -9.98 8.38 -11.65
CA PHE A 102 -9.58 7.21 -10.89
C PHE A 102 -9.15 7.61 -9.48
N SER A 103 -9.51 6.83 -8.47
CA SER A 103 -9.07 7.12 -7.10
C SER A 103 -8.69 5.85 -6.35
N THR A 104 -7.51 5.90 -5.72
CA THR A 104 -7.00 4.84 -4.83
C THR A 104 -7.33 5.11 -3.36
N GLY A 105 -8.05 6.21 -3.06
CA GLY A 105 -8.49 6.55 -1.71
C GLY A 105 -7.79 7.77 -1.12
N GLY A 106 -7.81 7.83 0.21
CA GLY A 106 -7.37 9.01 0.96
C GLY A 106 -8.47 10.07 1.08
N TYR A 107 -8.16 11.16 1.79
CA TYR A 107 -9.17 12.20 2.09
C TYR A 107 -9.70 12.90 0.85
N ILE A 108 -8.86 13.07 -0.16
CA ILE A 108 -9.21 13.80 -1.40
C ILE A 108 -10.18 13.00 -2.30
N ALA A 109 -10.24 11.68 -2.14
CA ALA A 109 -11.12 10.82 -2.93
C ALA A 109 -12.58 11.27 -2.88
N VAL A 110 -13.07 11.60 -1.67
CA VAL A 110 -14.49 11.95 -1.46
C VAL A 110 -14.89 13.23 -2.21
N PRO A 111 -14.22 14.40 -2.02
CA PRO A 111 -14.60 15.61 -2.74
C PRO A 111 -14.41 15.48 -4.25
N VAL A 112 -13.34 14.81 -4.73
CA VAL A 112 -13.12 14.62 -6.17
C VAL A 112 -14.14 13.65 -6.78
N GLY A 113 -14.51 12.57 -6.07
CA GLY A 113 -15.53 11.63 -6.52
C GLY A 113 -16.89 12.27 -6.68
N PHE A 114 -17.35 13.09 -5.70
CA PHE A 114 -18.60 13.85 -5.84
C PHE A 114 -18.54 14.90 -6.95
N ALA A 115 -17.39 15.57 -7.14
CA ALA A 115 -17.19 16.49 -8.26
C ALA A 115 -17.29 15.75 -9.61
N ALA A 116 -16.66 14.59 -9.75
CA ALA A 116 -16.72 13.76 -10.96
C ALA A 116 -18.18 13.36 -11.26
N GLN A 117 -18.90 12.85 -10.25
CA GLN A 117 -20.31 12.48 -10.38
C GLN A 117 -21.17 13.67 -10.82
N SER A 118 -20.97 14.86 -10.21
CA SER A 118 -21.72 16.08 -10.57
C SER A 118 -21.48 16.55 -12.03
N LEU A 119 -20.36 16.15 -12.62
CA LEU A 119 -19.99 16.43 -14.00
C LEU A 119 -20.24 15.23 -14.93
N LYS A 120 -20.88 14.17 -14.44
CA LYS A 120 -21.14 12.93 -15.17
C LYS A 120 -19.88 12.30 -15.77
N ARG A 121 -18.72 12.49 -15.11
CA ARG A 121 -17.46 11.85 -15.51
C ARG A 121 -17.39 10.43 -14.98
N PRO A 122 -16.94 9.47 -15.79
CA PRO A 122 -16.67 8.10 -15.33
C PRO A 122 -15.79 8.12 -14.07
N LEU A 123 -16.18 7.35 -13.04
CA LEU A 123 -15.48 7.25 -11.78
C LEU A 123 -15.13 5.80 -11.48
N VAL A 124 -13.84 5.48 -11.49
CA VAL A 124 -13.31 4.18 -11.07
C VAL A 124 -12.64 4.35 -9.71
N LEU A 125 -13.01 3.52 -8.76
CA LEU A 125 -12.39 3.47 -7.44
C LEU A 125 -11.49 2.25 -7.32
N MET A 126 -10.51 2.35 -6.44
CA MET A 126 -9.72 1.21 -6.01
C MET A 126 -9.74 1.09 -4.50
N ASN A 127 -10.04 -0.10 -3.99
CA ASN A 127 -9.91 -0.47 -2.60
C ASN A 127 -8.69 -1.37 -2.43
N CYS A 128 -7.61 -0.79 -1.92
CA CYS A 128 -6.34 -1.49 -1.78
C CYS A 128 -6.34 -2.52 -0.63
N ASP A 129 -7.09 -2.28 0.43
CA ASP A 129 -7.14 -3.14 1.61
C ASP A 129 -8.15 -4.29 1.43
N ALA A 130 -7.98 -5.35 2.23
CA ALA A 130 -8.94 -6.46 2.25
C ALA A 130 -10.30 -6.01 2.79
N ASP A 131 -10.30 -5.09 3.77
CA ASP A 131 -11.50 -4.46 4.30
C ASP A 131 -11.86 -3.20 3.52
N LEU A 132 -13.15 -2.86 3.50
CA LEU A 132 -13.64 -1.68 2.80
C LEU A 132 -13.24 -0.39 3.51
N LEU A 133 -12.53 0.48 2.80
CA LEU A 133 -12.16 1.80 3.31
C LEU A 133 -13.37 2.74 3.35
N MET A 134 -13.39 3.66 4.32
CA MET A 134 -14.49 4.61 4.50
C MET A 134 -14.74 5.48 3.26
N SER A 135 -13.68 6.00 2.62
CA SER A 135 -13.81 6.79 1.40
C SER A 135 -14.41 6.00 0.25
N THR A 136 -13.99 4.75 0.09
CA THR A 136 -14.55 3.83 -0.91
C THR A 136 -16.01 3.53 -0.62
N ASN A 137 -16.37 3.23 0.63
CA ASN A 137 -17.75 2.98 1.03
C ASN A 137 -18.68 4.17 0.73
N THR A 138 -18.20 5.39 1.00
CA THR A 138 -18.95 6.62 0.73
C THR A 138 -19.19 6.83 -0.77
N LEU A 139 -18.23 6.49 -1.62
CA LEU A 139 -18.31 6.73 -3.06
C LEU A 139 -18.83 5.53 -3.88
N MET A 140 -18.89 4.35 -3.27
CA MET A 140 -19.29 3.11 -3.95
C MET A 140 -20.68 3.21 -4.68
N PRO A 141 -21.71 3.87 -4.13
CA PRO A 141 -22.98 4.04 -4.84
C PRO A 141 -22.85 4.86 -6.13
N PHE A 142 -21.84 5.71 -6.22
CA PHE A 142 -21.64 6.69 -7.28
C PHE A 142 -20.55 6.29 -8.29
N CYS A 143 -19.76 5.24 -8.01
CA CYS A 143 -18.72 4.79 -8.92
C CYS A 143 -19.31 3.91 -10.04
N ASP A 144 -18.58 3.85 -11.14
CA ASP A 144 -18.89 2.98 -12.28
C ASP A 144 -18.27 1.59 -12.13
N ALA A 145 -17.08 1.53 -11.51
CA ALA A 145 -16.42 0.29 -11.17
C ALA A 145 -15.54 0.44 -9.91
N LEU A 146 -15.30 -0.70 -9.25
CA LEU A 146 -14.42 -0.83 -8.10
C LEU A 146 -13.35 -1.88 -8.39
N ALA A 147 -12.08 -1.47 -8.46
CA ALA A 147 -10.94 -2.37 -8.44
C ALA A 147 -10.67 -2.82 -7.00
N CYS A 148 -10.51 -4.12 -6.77
CA CYS A 148 -10.23 -4.68 -5.46
C CYS A 148 -8.84 -5.30 -5.42
N GLY A 149 -8.03 -4.88 -4.44
CA GLY A 149 -6.66 -5.35 -4.26
C GLY A 149 -6.56 -6.80 -3.79
N PHE A 150 -7.58 -7.29 -3.09
CA PHE A 150 -7.63 -8.65 -2.56
C PHE A 150 -8.84 -9.42 -3.10
N ALA A 151 -8.65 -10.72 -3.38
CA ALA A 151 -9.71 -11.60 -3.86
C ALA A 151 -10.83 -11.75 -2.81
N GLY A 152 -12.07 -11.76 -3.27
CA GLY A 152 -13.25 -11.80 -2.40
C GLY A 152 -13.88 -10.42 -2.15
N GLY A 153 -13.08 -9.37 -2.06
CA GLY A 153 -13.56 -8.01 -1.83
C GLY A 153 -14.54 -7.52 -2.91
N ALA A 154 -14.30 -7.86 -4.17
CA ALA A 154 -15.15 -7.46 -5.29
C ALA A 154 -16.61 -7.91 -5.13
N ARG A 155 -16.82 -9.16 -4.71
CA ARG A 155 -18.19 -9.70 -4.49
C ARG A 155 -18.83 -9.13 -3.23
N THR A 156 -18.03 -8.99 -2.17
CA THR A 156 -18.52 -8.52 -0.86
C THR A 156 -18.92 -7.06 -0.91
N PHE A 157 -18.14 -6.22 -1.60
CA PHE A 157 -18.28 -4.77 -1.49
C PHE A 157 -19.12 -4.13 -2.60
N ALA A 158 -18.99 -4.58 -3.83
CA ALA A 158 -19.55 -3.86 -4.98
C ALA A 158 -20.40 -4.72 -5.93
N GLY A 159 -20.59 -6.00 -5.64
CA GLY A 159 -21.34 -6.88 -6.52
C GLY A 159 -20.80 -6.89 -7.94
N ILE A 160 -21.66 -6.62 -8.92
CA ILE A 160 -21.27 -6.61 -10.35
C ILE A 160 -20.31 -5.48 -10.75
N LYS A 161 -20.19 -4.41 -9.95
CA LYS A 161 -19.24 -3.31 -10.19
C LYS A 161 -17.82 -3.63 -9.73
N GLY A 162 -17.67 -4.64 -8.85
CA GLY A 162 -16.38 -5.02 -8.28
C GLY A 162 -15.62 -5.98 -9.18
N ARG A 163 -14.31 -5.71 -9.34
CA ARG A 163 -13.37 -6.60 -10.04
C ARG A 163 -12.11 -6.78 -9.21
N THR A 164 -11.70 -8.01 -8.96
CA THR A 164 -10.40 -8.31 -8.36
C THR A 164 -9.32 -8.06 -9.39
N THR A 165 -8.50 -7.04 -9.17
CA THR A 165 -7.38 -6.67 -10.03
C THR A 165 -6.03 -7.00 -9.40
N GLY A 166 -6.02 -7.20 -8.06
CA GLY A 166 -4.81 -7.13 -7.26
C GLY A 166 -4.38 -5.68 -7.01
N ASN A 167 -3.39 -5.51 -6.15
CA ASN A 167 -2.79 -4.19 -5.90
C ASN A 167 -1.57 -3.99 -6.82
N PRO A 168 -1.47 -2.85 -7.51
CA PRO A 168 -0.27 -2.47 -8.23
C PRO A 168 0.95 -2.43 -7.31
N VAL A 169 2.00 -3.11 -7.71
CA VAL A 169 3.28 -3.14 -7.01
C VAL A 169 4.40 -2.61 -7.90
N ARG A 170 5.53 -2.30 -7.31
CA ARG A 170 6.72 -1.87 -8.05
C ARG A 170 7.19 -2.97 -8.99
N ARG A 171 7.52 -2.62 -10.24
CA ARG A 171 7.93 -3.58 -11.29
C ARG A 171 9.16 -4.39 -10.90
N GLU A 172 10.12 -3.76 -10.26
CA GLU A 172 11.34 -4.39 -9.78
C GLU A 172 11.07 -5.49 -8.74
N ILE A 173 10.03 -5.35 -7.91
CA ILE A 173 9.59 -6.40 -6.97
C ILE A 173 8.85 -7.52 -7.70
N ALA A 174 7.95 -7.17 -8.61
CA ALA A 174 7.21 -8.16 -9.39
C ALA A 174 8.12 -9.02 -10.30
N ALA A 175 9.24 -8.45 -10.73
CA ALA A 175 10.25 -9.10 -11.57
C ALA A 175 11.24 -10.00 -10.82
N LEU A 176 11.17 -10.06 -9.48
CA LEU A 176 12.06 -10.92 -8.70
C LEU A 176 11.92 -12.39 -9.10
N PRO A 177 13.02 -13.14 -9.11
CA PRO A 177 13.00 -14.57 -9.37
C PRO A 177 12.07 -15.31 -8.39
N PRO A 178 11.52 -16.46 -8.77
CA PRO A 178 10.65 -17.24 -7.90
C PRO A 178 11.37 -17.66 -6.61
N PRO A 179 10.62 -17.88 -5.50
CA PRO A 179 11.20 -18.21 -4.21
C PRO A 179 12.18 -19.39 -4.25
N GLU A 180 11.84 -20.42 -5.01
CA GLU A 180 12.67 -21.63 -5.16
C GLU A 180 14.09 -21.31 -5.66
N ALA A 181 14.17 -20.45 -6.66
CA ALA A 181 15.47 -20.02 -7.21
C ALA A 181 16.25 -19.16 -6.21
N ARG A 182 15.56 -18.33 -5.42
CA ARG A 182 16.19 -17.44 -4.44
C ARG A 182 16.67 -18.17 -3.20
N PHE A 183 15.97 -19.21 -2.75
CA PHE A 183 16.35 -20.03 -1.60
C PHE A 183 17.40 -21.10 -1.95
N ALA A 184 17.54 -21.47 -3.22
CA ALA A 184 18.47 -22.50 -3.65
C ALA A 184 19.90 -22.18 -3.22
N GLY A 185 20.55 -23.16 -2.61
CA GLY A 185 21.96 -23.06 -2.18
C GLY A 185 22.22 -22.12 -1.00
N ARG A 186 21.22 -21.53 -0.37
CA ARG A 186 21.41 -20.71 0.83
C ARG A 186 21.84 -21.56 2.02
N THR A 187 22.91 -21.13 2.69
CA THR A 187 23.47 -21.76 3.88
C THR A 187 23.73 -20.72 4.97
N GLY A 188 24.15 -21.15 6.15
CA GLY A 188 24.46 -20.27 7.29
C GLY A 188 23.21 -19.72 7.99
N PRO A 189 23.33 -18.66 8.82
CA PRO A 189 22.22 -18.08 9.57
C PRO A 189 21.12 -17.56 8.64
N LEU A 190 19.87 -17.54 9.15
CA LEU A 190 18.75 -16.90 8.42
C LEU A 190 18.99 -15.41 8.25
N LYS A 191 18.54 -14.83 7.14
CA LYS A 191 18.54 -13.39 6.90
C LYS A 191 17.17 -12.81 7.24
N LEU A 192 17.13 -12.01 8.29
CA LEU A 192 15.92 -11.37 8.79
C LEU A 192 15.86 -9.91 8.34
N PHE A 193 14.80 -9.55 7.62
CA PHE A 193 14.51 -8.18 7.24
C PHE A 193 13.33 -7.63 8.05
N VAL A 194 13.54 -6.51 8.75
CA VAL A 194 12.52 -5.86 9.60
C VAL A 194 12.21 -4.48 9.08
N PHE A 195 10.93 -4.16 8.87
CA PHE A 195 10.54 -2.80 8.52
C PHE A 195 9.12 -2.44 8.97
N GLY A 196 8.94 -1.18 9.37
CA GLY A 196 7.65 -0.64 9.84
C GLY A 196 6.90 0.22 8.81
N GLY A 197 7.40 0.31 7.56
CA GLY A 197 6.97 1.30 6.57
C GLY A 197 7.73 2.62 6.70
N SER A 198 7.37 3.63 5.90
CA SER A 198 8.13 4.91 5.81
C SER A 198 8.30 5.65 7.15
N LEU A 199 7.34 5.50 8.06
CA LEU A 199 7.37 6.12 9.39
C LEU A 199 7.99 5.22 10.47
N GLY A 200 8.32 3.98 10.13
CA GLY A 200 8.74 2.96 11.09
C GLY A 200 7.59 2.49 11.98
N ALA A 201 7.87 1.51 12.85
CA ALA A 201 6.92 0.96 13.80
C ALA A 201 7.58 0.75 15.16
N GLN A 202 7.18 1.54 16.17
CA GLN A 202 7.80 1.51 17.48
C GLN A 202 7.81 0.09 18.09
N VAL A 203 6.69 -0.64 17.97
CA VAL A 203 6.61 -2.00 18.52
C VAL A 203 7.61 -2.97 17.88
N LEU A 204 7.94 -2.80 16.60
CA LEU A 204 8.98 -3.60 15.96
C LEU A 204 10.36 -3.18 16.46
N ASN A 205 10.59 -1.88 16.59
CA ASN A 205 11.85 -1.32 17.09
C ASN A 205 12.16 -1.76 18.53
N ASP A 206 11.12 -1.96 19.35
CA ASP A 206 11.29 -2.38 20.75
C ASP A 206 11.42 -3.90 20.87
N VAL A 207 10.52 -4.66 20.25
CA VAL A 207 10.38 -6.11 20.47
C VAL A 207 11.43 -6.94 19.72
N VAL A 208 11.78 -6.55 18.48
CA VAL A 208 12.67 -7.39 17.66
C VAL A 208 14.08 -7.53 18.25
N PRO A 209 14.73 -6.46 18.73
CA PRO A 209 16.04 -6.59 19.40
C PRO A 209 16.01 -7.56 20.59
N GLU A 210 14.98 -7.43 21.43
CA GLU A 210 14.81 -8.29 22.63
C GLU A 210 14.56 -9.75 22.24
N ALA A 211 13.76 -10.00 21.19
CA ALA A 211 13.50 -11.35 20.71
C ALA A 211 14.78 -12.05 20.22
N ILE A 212 15.62 -11.33 19.46
CA ILE A 212 16.87 -11.88 18.94
C ILE A 212 17.87 -12.13 20.09
N ALA A 213 17.92 -11.23 21.09
CA ALA A 213 18.77 -11.41 22.25
C ALA A 213 18.47 -12.70 23.05
N LYS A 214 17.19 -13.15 23.03
CA LYS A 214 16.77 -14.43 23.69
C LYS A 214 17.24 -15.67 22.94
N LEU A 215 17.63 -15.56 21.68
CA LEU A 215 18.16 -16.68 20.91
C LEU A 215 19.61 -16.99 21.31
N PRO A 216 19.99 -18.29 21.36
CA PRO A 216 21.41 -18.64 21.47
C PRO A 216 22.19 -18.04 20.29
N PRO A 217 23.44 -17.64 20.50
CA PRO A 217 24.22 -16.91 19.49
C PRO A 217 24.28 -17.59 18.12
N GLU A 218 24.37 -18.92 18.11
CA GLU A 218 24.45 -19.73 16.89
C GLU A 218 23.13 -19.83 16.11
N LYS A 219 22.00 -19.45 16.73
CA LYS A 219 20.66 -19.40 16.11
C LYS A 219 20.25 -17.97 15.73
N ARG A 220 21.05 -16.96 16.04
CA ARG A 220 20.71 -15.58 15.73
C ARG A 220 20.75 -15.34 14.21
N PRO A 221 19.70 -14.70 13.62
CA PRO A 221 19.72 -14.34 12.22
C PRO A 221 20.66 -13.16 11.95
N ILE A 222 21.08 -13.00 10.69
CA ILE A 222 21.66 -11.74 10.18
C ILE A 222 20.53 -10.76 10.00
N VAL A 223 20.57 -9.61 10.67
CA VAL A 223 19.45 -8.66 10.79
C VAL A 223 19.72 -7.41 9.98
N LEU A 224 18.74 -7.05 9.13
CA LEU A 224 18.58 -5.70 8.58
C LEU A 224 17.29 -5.09 9.15
N HIS A 225 17.41 -3.97 9.87
CA HIS A 225 16.26 -3.31 10.52
C HIS A 225 16.09 -1.87 10.05
N GLN A 226 15.01 -1.62 9.31
CA GLN A 226 14.57 -0.27 8.92
C GLN A 226 13.63 0.29 9.99
N THR A 227 14.05 1.32 10.69
CA THR A 227 13.43 1.82 11.92
C THR A 227 12.45 2.97 11.74
N GLY A 228 12.51 3.65 10.58
CA GLY A 228 11.91 4.97 10.36
C GLY A 228 12.90 6.10 10.65
N ARG A 229 12.72 7.21 9.93
CA ARG A 229 13.62 8.37 10.04
C ARG A 229 13.70 8.92 11.47
N GLY A 230 14.91 9.19 11.94
CA GLY A 230 15.18 9.76 13.25
C GLY A 230 15.08 8.78 14.42
N ARG A 231 14.94 7.47 14.15
CA ARG A 231 14.84 6.42 15.20
C ARG A 231 16.01 5.45 15.19
N ASP A 232 16.82 5.48 14.16
CA ASP A 232 17.90 4.51 13.93
C ASP A 232 18.98 4.54 15.03
N ALA A 233 19.34 5.70 15.55
CA ALA A 233 20.31 5.82 16.62
C ALA A 233 19.89 5.10 17.91
N ALA A 234 18.65 5.32 18.36
CA ALA A 234 18.11 4.69 19.56
C ALA A 234 17.98 3.16 19.41
N VAL A 235 17.54 2.69 18.21
CA VAL A 235 17.42 1.25 17.95
C VAL A 235 18.79 0.58 17.85
N ARG A 236 19.77 1.24 17.25
CA ARG A 236 21.16 0.74 17.22
C ARG A 236 21.74 0.60 18.61
N GLU A 237 21.55 1.60 19.47
CA GLU A 237 21.94 1.55 20.88
C GLU A 237 21.23 0.40 21.63
N HIS A 238 19.95 0.16 21.35
CA HIS A 238 19.18 -0.96 21.92
C HIS A 238 19.80 -2.32 21.57
N TYR A 239 20.10 -2.56 20.28
CA TYR A 239 20.80 -3.78 19.85
C TYR A 239 22.16 -3.95 20.51
N GLN A 240 22.96 -2.87 20.62
CA GLN A 240 24.28 -2.89 21.25
C GLN A 240 24.20 -3.24 22.74
N LYS A 241 23.24 -2.67 23.50
CA LYS A 241 23.03 -3.00 24.92
C LYS A 241 22.66 -4.47 25.14
N LEU A 242 22.00 -5.09 24.17
CA LEU A 242 21.62 -6.49 24.20
C LEU A 242 22.71 -7.45 23.67
N GLY A 243 23.84 -6.95 23.20
CA GLY A 243 24.89 -7.75 22.60
C GLY A 243 24.44 -8.46 21.33
N VAL A 244 23.62 -7.80 20.51
CA VAL A 244 23.11 -8.32 19.22
C VAL A 244 23.65 -7.46 18.09
N GLU A 245 24.22 -8.12 17.07
CA GLU A 245 24.64 -7.45 15.83
C GLU A 245 23.45 -7.26 14.89
N ALA A 246 23.31 -6.04 14.35
CA ALA A 246 22.28 -5.72 13.37
C ALA A 246 22.68 -4.54 12.49
N GLU A 247 22.36 -4.61 11.21
CA GLU A 247 22.39 -3.45 10.32
C GLU A 247 21.12 -2.64 10.55
N VAL A 248 21.26 -1.43 11.11
CA VAL A 248 20.14 -0.54 11.48
C VAL A 248 20.17 0.70 10.60
N VAL A 249 19.11 0.89 9.84
CA VAL A 249 18.97 1.99 8.86
C VAL A 249 17.67 2.77 9.05
N PRO A 250 17.66 4.09 8.81
CA PRO A 250 16.44 4.89 8.95
C PRO A 250 15.42 4.63 7.84
N PHE A 251 15.89 4.34 6.62
CA PHE A 251 15.05 4.17 5.43
C PHE A 251 15.73 3.29 4.38
N ILE A 252 14.95 2.62 3.55
CA ILE A 252 15.41 1.77 2.45
C ILE A 252 14.70 2.18 1.17
N ASP A 253 15.48 2.50 0.14
CA ASP A 253 14.98 2.80 -1.20
C ASP A 253 14.82 1.53 -2.04
N ASP A 254 15.80 0.64 -1.99
CA ASP A 254 15.84 -0.62 -2.74
C ASP A 254 15.19 -1.78 -1.96
N MET A 255 13.88 -1.75 -1.88
CA MET A 255 13.10 -2.83 -1.25
C MET A 255 13.18 -4.15 -2.03
N ALA A 256 13.37 -4.09 -3.36
CA ALA A 256 13.44 -5.29 -4.18
C ALA A 256 14.65 -6.15 -3.79
N ALA A 257 15.83 -5.54 -3.65
CA ALA A 257 17.02 -6.24 -3.18
C ALA A 257 16.80 -6.82 -1.76
N ARG A 258 16.18 -6.06 -0.85
CA ARG A 258 15.96 -6.54 0.52
C ARG A 258 14.99 -7.72 0.56
N TYR A 259 13.91 -7.71 -0.21
CA TYR A 259 13.04 -8.88 -0.37
C TYR A 259 13.77 -10.06 -1.02
N ALA A 260 14.63 -9.80 -2.00
CA ALA A 260 15.37 -10.85 -2.68
C ALA A 260 16.37 -11.55 -1.76
N GLU A 261 17.02 -10.83 -0.86
CA GLU A 261 18.08 -11.32 0.03
C GLU A 261 17.55 -11.98 1.30
N SER A 262 16.35 -11.58 1.77
CA SER A 262 15.79 -12.07 3.03
C SER A 262 15.27 -13.51 2.95
N ASP A 263 15.40 -14.25 4.05
CA ASP A 263 14.74 -15.53 4.27
C ASP A 263 13.38 -15.29 4.97
N LEU A 264 13.32 -14.33 5.89
CA LEU A 264 12.12 -13.96 6.62
C LEU A 264 11.99 -12.43 6.74
N VAL A 265 10.78 -11.94 6.61
CA VAL A 265 10.43 -10.52 6.79
C VAL A 265 9.56 -10.35 8.03
N VAL A 266 9.82 -9.36 8.89
CA VAL A 266 8.91 -8.95 9.97
C VAL A 266 8.44 -7.53 9.71
N CYS A 267 7.15 -7.33 9.49
CA CYS A 267 6.66 -6.01 9.10
C CYS A 267 5.20 -5.74 9.48
N ARG A 268 4.76 -4.50 9.25
CA ARG A 268 3.35 -4.13 9.29
C ARG A 268 2.59 -4.70 8.09
N ALA A 269 1.26 -4.83 8.22
CA ALA A 269 0.38 -5.40 7.21
C ALA A 269 -0.37 -4.35 6.38
N GLY A 270 0.31 -3.27 5.97
CA GLY A 270 -0.25 -2.33 5.00
C GLY A 270 -0.52 -3.01 3.66
N ALA A 271 -1.56 -2.60 2.93
CA ALA A 271 -1.96 -3.21 1.67
C ALA A 271 -0.82 -3.31 0.65
N THR A 272 -0.03 -2.23 0.51
CA THR A 272 1.14 -2.21 -0.39
C THR A 272 2.19 -3.23 0.05
N SER A 273 2.56 -3.24 1.34
CA SER A 273 3.57 -4.20 1.85
C SER A 273 3.10 -5.65 1.70
N ALA A 274 1.83 -5.94 2.03
CA ALA A 274 1.25 -7.27 1.87
C ALA A 274 1.29 -7.73 0.40
N SER A 275 0.95 -6.84 -0.54
CA SER A 275 0.98 -7.14 -1.97
C SER A 275 2.39 -7.27 -2.52
N GLU A 276 3.35 -6.48 -2.02
CA GLU A 276 4.77 -6.61 -2.38
C GLU A 276 5.38 -7.90 -1.85
N LEU A 277 5.04 -8.33 -0.64
CA LEU A 277 5.44 -9.64 -0.10
C LEU A 277 4.93 -10.79 -0.99
N CYS A 278 3.68 -10.71 -1.43
CA CYS A 278 3.13 -11.67 -2.39
C CYS A 278 3.89 -11.62 -3.73
N ALA A 279 4.07 -10.43 -4.29
CA ALA A 279 4.76 -10.26 -5.56
C ALA A 279 6.23 -10.71 -5.51
N ALA A 280 6.93 -10.45 -4.41
CA ALA A 280 8.26 -10.97 -4.16
C ALA A 280 8.26 -12.48 -3.90
N GLY A 281 7.18 -13.08 -3.42
CA GLY A 281 7.19 -14.41 -2.82
C GLY A 281 8.12 -14.42 -1.61
N ALA A 282 7.88 -13.55 -0.63
CA ALA A 282 8.67 -13.43 0.59
C ALA A 282 7.90 -13.98 1.79
N ALA A 283 8.52 -14.88 2.54
CA ALA A 283 7.95 -15.34 3.81
C ALA A 283 7.93 -14.18 4.82
N ALA A 284 6.81 -14.02 5.53
CA ALA A 284 6.67 -12.89 6.45
C ALA A 284 5.93 -13.22 7.73
N VAL A 285 6.31 -12.52 8.81
CA VAL A 285 5.51 -12.33 10.03
C VAL A 285 4.87 -10.95 9.94
N LEU A 286 3.56 -10.92 9.89
CA LEU A 286 2.77 -9.70 9.82
C LEU A 286 2.29 -9.28 11.20
N VAL A 287 2.64 -8.04 11.57
CA VAL A 287 2.22 -7.41 12.83
C VAL A 287 1.31 -6.22 12.48
N PRO A 288 -0.01 -6.44 12.32
CA PRO A 288 -0.92 -5.39 11.86
C PRO A 288 -0.99 -4.24 12.85
N PHE A 289 -0.99 -3.01 12.32
CA PHE A 289 -1.24 -1.83 13.13
C PHE A 289 -2.73 -1.73 13.48
N VAL A 290 -3.01 -1.56 14.77
CA VAL A 290 -4.37 -1.36 15.28
C VAL A 290 -4.42 -0.05 16.04
N ALA A 291 -5.32 0.84 15.63
CA ALA A 291 -5.67 2.04 16.37
C ALA A 291 -7.20 2.09 16.57
N LYS A 292 -7.68 3.00 17.46
CA LYS A 292 -9.11 3.09 17.79
C LYS A 292 -10.05 3.21 16.58
N THR A 293 -9.56 3.78 15.49
CA THR A 293 -10.33 4.05 14.26
C THR A 293 -9.78 3.33 13.03
N THR A 294 -8.74 2.49 13.18
CA THR A 294 -8.01 1.92 12.02
C THR A 294 -7.68 0.47 12.30
N ARG A 295 -8.36 -0.47 11.63
CA ARG A 295 -8.15 -1.92 11.77
C ARG A 295 -7.95 -2.64 10.43
N HIS A 296 -7.92 -1.93 9.31
CA HIS A 296 -7.84 -2.53 7.96
C HIS A 296 -6.60 -3.39 7.75
N GLN A 297 -5.47 -3.12 8.47
CA GLN A 297 -4.29 -3.98 8.39
C GLN A 297 -4.53 -5.39 8.94
N VAL A 298 -5.48 -5.57 9.86
CA VAL A 298 -5.84 -6.89 10.37
C VAL A 298 -6.47 -7.74 9.26
N GLY A 299 -7.36 -7.16 8.46
CA GLY A 299 -7.95 -7.83 7.30
C GLY A 299 -6.89 -8.27 6.28
N ASN A 300 -5.92 -7.40 5.98
CA ASN A 300 -4.81 -7.72 5.08
C ASN A 300 -3.98 -8.89 5.62
N ALA A 301 -3.60 -8.83 6.89
CA ALA A 301 -2.80 -9.88 7.54
C ALA A 301 -3.54 -11.23 7.56
N LYS A 302 -4.83 -11.22 7.91
CA LYS A 302 -5.67 -12.43 7.90
C LYS A 302 -5.79 -13.01 6.50
N TYR A 303 -5.98 -12.15 5.48
CA TYR A 303 -6.06 -12.63 4.09
C TYR A 303 -4.85 -13.47 3.67
N LEU A 304 -3.63 -13.05 4.07
CA LEU A 304 -2.41 -13.80 3.79
C LEU A 304 -2.29 -15.02 4.71
N ALA A 305 -2.58 -14.88 5.99
CA ALA A 305 -2.46 -15.96 6.97
C ALA A 305 -3.41 -17.14 6.67
N ASP A 306 -4.66 -16.86 6.31
CA ASP A 306 -5.68 -17.87 5.94
C ASP A 306 -5.27 -18.67 4.68
N ARG A 307 -4.28 -18.17 3.93
CA ARG A 307 -3.70 -18.81 2.73
C ARG A 307 -2.29 -19.37 2.96
N HIS A 308 -1.86 -19.43 4.21
CA HIS A 308 -0.50 -19.84 4.60
C HIS A 308 0.60 -19.04 3.86
N ALA A 309 0.26 -17.83 3.41
CA ALA A 309 1.16 -16.92 2.67
C ALA A 309 1.94 -15.98 3.60
N ALA A 310 1.60 -15.95 4.88
CA ALA A 310 2.33 -15.26 5.95
C ALA A 310 1.90 -15.80 7.31
N MET A 311 2.71 -15.54 8.32
CA MET A 311 2.37 -15.74 9.74
C MET A 311 1.79 -14.45 10.29
N LEU A 312 0.73 -14.53 11.10
CA LEU A 312 0.11 -13.38 11.74
C LEU A 312 0.38 -13.40 13.24
N ILE A 313 0.91 -12.30 13.77
CA ILE A 313 0.92 -12.03 15.21
C ILE A 313 0.23 -10.69 15.44
N GLU A 314 -0.90 -10.69 16.12
CA GLU A 314 -1.58 -9.43 16.46
C GLU A 314 -0.72 -8.59 17.41
N GLN A 315 -0.77 -7.25 17.29
CA GLN A 315 0.13 -6.37 18.04
C GLN A 315 0.12 -6.58 19.56
N PRO A 316 -1.02 -6.86 20.24
CA PRO A 316 -1.00 -7.15 21.68
C PRO A 316 -0.23 -8.42 22.06
N ASP A 317 -0.18 -9.39 21.14
CA ASP A 317 0.49 -10.68 21.32
C ASP A 317 1.93 -10.68 20.77
N PHE A 318 2.38 -9.59 20.17
CA PHE A 318 3.72 -9.47 19.61
C PHE A 318 4.73 -9.16 20.72
N THR A 319 5.19 -10.21 21.37
CA THR A 319 6.17 -10.18 22.45
C THR A 319 7.51 -10.76 22.02
N ALA A 320 8.58 -10.40 22.75
CA ALA A 320 9.92 -10.93 22.51
C ALA A 320 9.96 -12.45 22.58
N ASP A 321 9.27 -13.06 23.58
CA ASP A 321 9.22 -14.53 23.73
C ASP A 321 8.54 -15.21 22.54
N ARG A 322 7.40 -14.66 22.08
CA ARG A 322 6.67 -15.24 20.95
C ARG A 322 7.46 -15.15 19.64
N LEU A 323 8.10 -14.01 19.39
CA LEU A 323 8.93 -13.86 18.20
C LEU A 323 10.20 -14.73 18.29
N ALA A 324 10.83 -14.81 19.45
CA ALA A 324 12.00 -15.66 19.66
C ALA A 324 11.67 -17.15 19.43
N ALA A 325 10.56 -17.64 19.94
CA ALA A 325 10.10 -19.01 19.72
C ALA A 325 9.88 -19.27 18.21
N LEU A 326 9.20 -18.36 17.51
CA LEU A 326 8.98 -18.47 16.06
C LEU A 326 10.32 -18.50 15.28
N LEU A 327 11.26 -17.63 15.63
CA LEU A 327 12.59 -17.59 14.99
C LEU A 327 13.41 -18.84 15.29
N ALA A 328 13.30 -19.41 16.48
CA ALA A 328 14.01 -20.64 16.88
C ALA A 328 13.56 -21.87 16.08
N ASP A 329 12.27 -21.90 15.71
CA ASP A 329 11.64 -23.01 14.98
C ASP A 329 11.67 -22.81 13.45
N ALA A 330 11.99 -21.59 12.96
CA ALA A 330 11.99 -21.28 11.55
C ALA A 330 13.12 -22.02 10.81
N THR A 331 12.75 -22.73 9.74
CA THR A 331 13.69 -23.35 8.81
C THR A 331 13.52 -22.78 7.41
N ARG A 332 14.56 -22.86 6.55
CA ARG A 332 14.43 -22.42 5.16
C ARG A 332 13.38 -23.18 4.39
N GLU A 333 13.15 -24.45 4.72
CA GLU A 333 12.13 -25.29 4.10
C GLU A 333 10.74 -24.76 4.42
N SER A 334 10.45 -24.50 5.69
CA SER A 334 9.14 -23.95 6.12
C SER A 334 8.90 -22.54 5.59
N LEU A 335 9.95 -21.70 5.57
CA LEU A 335 9.88 -20.35 5.02
C LEU A 335 9.71 -20.36 3.49
N LEU A 336 10.35 -21.28 2.78
CA LEU A 336 10.16 -21.46 1.34
C LEU A 336 8.71 -21.82 1.01
N GLU A 337 8.07 -22.70 1.77
CA GLU A 337 6.67 -23.05 1.55
C GLU A 337 5.75 -21.83 1.73
N THR A 338 5.96 -21.06 2.80
CA THR A 338 5.24 -19.79 3.01
C THR A 338 5.48 -18.81 1.84
N ALA A 339 6.71 -18.69 1.37
CA ALA A 339 7.08 -17.81 0.27
C ALA A 339 6.41 -18.22 -1.06
N LYS A 340 6.31 -19.52 -1.33
CA LYS A 340 5.59 -20.07 -2.50
C LYS A 340 4.10 -19.76 -2.44
N ASN A 341 3.48 -19.97 -1.29
CA ASN A 341 2.08 -19.63 -1.07
C ASN A 341 1.82 -18.13 -1.27
N ALA A 342 2.72 -17.28 -0.77
CA ALA A 342 2.65 -15.82 -1.01
C ALA A 342 2.72 -15.52 -2.52
N ARG A 343 3.68 -16.13 -3.24
CA ARG A 343 3.83 -15.92 -4.68
C ARG A 343 2.61 -16.41 -5.47
N ALA A 344 1.97 -17.50 -5.06
CA ALA A 344 0.80 -18.08 -5.74
C ALA A 344 -0.42 -17.15 -5.74
N ILE A 345 -0.55 -16.29 -4.75
CA ILE A 345 -1.65 -15.30 -4.65
C ILE A 345 -1.27 -13.90 -5.16
N ALA A 346 -0.09 -13.75 -5.74
CA ALA A 346 0.37 -12.48 -6.29
C ALA A 346 -0.43 -12.06 -7.53
N ALA A 347 -0.53 -10.76 -7.75
CA ALA A 347 -1.13 -10.16 -8.92
C ALA A 347 -0.10 -9.29 -9.68
N PRO A 348 0.86 -9.89 -10.40
CA PRO A 348 1.99 -9.16 -11.00
C PRO A 348 1.56 -8.17 -12.08
N ARG A 349 0.38 -8.34 -12.68
CA ARG A 349 -0.20 -7.46 -13.70
C ARG A 349 -1.32 -6.57 -13.18
N ALA A 350 -1.32 -6.26 -11.89
CA ALA A 350 -2.40 -5.50 -11.26
C ALA A 350 -2.52 -4.08 -11.83
N ALA A 351 -1.41 -3.41 -12.13
CA ALA A 351 -1.44 -2.06 -12.72
C ALA A 351 -2.12 -2.05 -14.10
N GLU A 352 -1.78 -3.02 -14.93
CA GLU A 352 -2.38 -3.23 -16.25
C GLU A 352 -3.86 -3.59 -16.14
N ALA A 353 -4.23 -4.49 -15.21
CA ALA A 353 -5.62 -4.88 -14.98
C ALA A 353 -6.51 -3.71 -14.50
N VAL A 354 -5.95 -2.80 -13.69
CA VAL A 354 -6.65 -1.56 -13.31
C VAL A 354 -6.77 -0.61 -14.50
N ALA A 355 -5.71 -0.47 -15.31
CA ALA A 355 -5.75 0.34 -16.52
C ALA A 355 -6.80 -0.18 -17.52
N ASP A 356 -6.87 -1.50 -17.75
CA ASP A 356 -7.91 -2.16 -18.57
C ASP A 356 -9.31 -1.82 -18.07
N LEU A 357 -9.54 -1.90 -16.75
CA LEU A 357 -10.83 -1.57 -16.14
C LEU A 357 -11.20 -0.09 -16.34
N ILE A 358 -10.24 0.82 -16.22
CA ILE A 358 -10.46 2.26 -16.44
C ILE A 358 -10.84 2.52 -17.90
N GLU A 359 -10.12 1.94 -18.85
CA GLU A 359 -10.39 2.09 -20.28
C GLU A 359 -11.77 1.53 -20.65
N GLU A 360 -12.10 0.33 -20.17
CA GLU A 360 -13.41 -0.31 -20.38
C GLU A 360 -14.57 0.56 -19.90
N VAL A 361 -14.46 1.14 -18.69
CA VAL A 361 -15.48 2.00 -18.10
C VAL A 361 -15.65 3.29 -18.91
N ILE A 362 -14.55 3.91 -19.31
CA ILE A 362 -14.57 5.15 -20.10
C ILE A 362 -15.18 4.92 -21.49
N GLU A 363 -14.87 3.78 -22.11
CA GLU A 363 -15.43 3.43 -23.43
C GLU A 363 -16.93 3.15 -23.39
N LYS A 364 -17.40 2.44 -22.37
CA LYS A 364 -18.84 2.16 -22.19
C LYS A 364 -19.69 3.42 -21.95
N ARG A 365 -19.10 4.48 -21.38
CA ARG A 365 -19.80 5.75 -21.13
C ARG A 365 -19.69 6.78 -22.27
N ARG A 366 -18.98 6.49 -23.33
CA ARG A 366 -19.00 7.35 -24.52
C ARG A 366 -20.40 7.30 -25.14
N PRO A 367 -21.02 8.47 -25.43
CA PRO A 367 -22.22 8.47 -26.28
C PRO A 367 -21.88 7.81 -27.62
N ARG A 368 -22.67 6.85 -28.03
CA ARG A 368 -22.58 6.27 -29.38
C ARG A 368 -22.88 7.31 -30.43
#